data_7363d5aad834c3152ffb59a245b0a447
#
_entry.id   7363d5aad834c3152ffb59a245b0a447
#
_cell.length_a   1.000
_cell.length_b   1.000
_cell.length_c   1.000
_cell.angle_alpha   90.00
_cell.angle_beta   90.00
_cell.angle_gamma   90.00
#
_symmetry.space_group_name_H-M   'P 1'
#
loop_
_entity.id
_entity.type
_entity.pdbx_description
1 polymer ?
#
loop_
_entity_poly.entity_id
_entity_poly.type
_entity_poly.pdbx_seq_one_letter_code
_entity_poly.pdbx_strand_id
1 'polypeptide(L)'
;MLTWELLGAVLGAGIASGREVASFFARYGVWSNLGIVVAGLTMMYLASGELPTSWHGKWSETVWRMLLAALLVVTGGAMLSGAGEITALVLPVRGAYAIGIVATLVLAWFLAHRTQTGLAWISRALLVVLAMLIASCLRMPGENAAMIPTAFWPQGVARAVAYGGFNAALLLPVLRNSHVASQRQKKAAILSAGAVFMILLLACNDVLLRHPALLHEPLPFIGMMQRTGKSGYYLGAVSLYLAILSTLTACLRGLGHRWYAAAGIMAVAMLGFSGVVEVAYPVVGAACMGMLAAAKFTNCSRKPFQSRGDML
;
A
#
# COMPACT_ATOMS: atom_id res chain seq x y z
N MET A 1 -0.96 2.21 20.11
CA MET A 1 -1.37 0.92 19.52
C MET A 1 -2.00 1.14 18.15
N LEU A 2 -3.03 1.96 18.01
CA LEU A 2 -3.71 2.25 16.75
C LEU A 2 -2.78 2.75 15.62
N THR A 3 -1.80 3.63 15.91
CA THR A 3 -0.84 4.12 14.90
C THR A 3 -0.08 2.97 14.21
N TRP A 4 0.34 1.95 14.96
CA TRP A 4 1.04 0.79 14.40
C TRP A 4 0.14 -0.09 13.53
N GLU A 5 -1.14 -0.20 13.89
CA GLU A 5 -2.12 -0.94 13.09
C GLU A 5 -2.41 -0.20 11.77
N LEU A 6 -2.51 1.13 11.82
CA LEU A 6 -2.66 1.96 10.61
C LEU A 6 -1.42 1.87 9.71
N LEU A 7 -0.21 1.97 10.28
CA LEU A 7 1.03 1.79 9.52
C LEU A 7 1.10 0.40 8.88
N GLY A 8 0.73 -0.66 9.62
CA GLY A 8 0.70 -2.02 9.08
C GLY A 8 -0.29 -2.21 7.93
N ALA A 9 -1.34 -1.40 7.86
CA ALA A 9 -2.32 -1.45 6.78
C ALA A 9 -1.82 -0.79 5.48
N VAL A 10 -1.04 0.30 5.58
CA VAL A 10 -0.55 1.05 4.41
C VAL A 10 0.88 0.69 4.00
N LEU A 11 1.71 0.23 4.94
CA LEU A 11 3.08 -0.22 4.65
C LEU A 11 3.06 -1.68 4.23
N GLY A 12 2.56 -1.93 3.02
CA GLY A 12 2.56 -3.25 2.41
C GLY A 12 3.89 -3.59 1.72
N ALA A 13 3.96 -4.81 1.20
CA ALA A 13 5.10 -5.30 0.44
C ALA A 13 5.36 -4.50 -0.85
N GLY A 14 4.40 -3.76 -1.37
CA GLY A 14 4.57 -2.88 -2.52
C GLY A 14 5.58 -1.75 -2.26
N ILE A 15 5.52 -1.13 -1.08
CA ILE A 15 6.53 -0.13 -0.64
C ILE A 15 7.85 -0.84 -0.34
N ALA A 16 7.78 -2.01 0.33
CA ALA A 16 8.97 -2.79 0.66
C ALA A 16 9.74 -3.29 -0.56
N SER A 17 9.08 -3.49 -1.70
CA SER A 17 9.71 -3.82 -2.98
C SER A 17 10.33 -2.60 -3.67
N GLY A 18 9.87 -1.39 -3.35
CA GLY A 18 10.19 -0.14 -4.05
C GLY A 18 9.36 0.12 -5.29
N ARG A 19 8.56 -0.86 -5.78
CA ARG A 19 7.84 -0.74 -7.06
C ARG A 19 6.73 0.29 -7.03
N GLU A 20 5.98 0.38 -5.94
CA GLU A 20 4.94 1.42 -5.79
C GLU A 20 5.57 2.82 -5.85
N VAL A 21 6.68 3.02 -5.11
CA VAL A 21 7.37 4.31 -5.10
C VAL A 21 7.93 4.66 -6.47
N ALA A 22 8.52 3.68 -7.18
CA ALA A 22 8.99 3.85 -8.55
C ALA A 22 7.87 4.26 -9.49
N SER A 23 6.71 3.58 -9.44
CA SER A 23 5.60 3.76 -10.36
C SER A 23 4.78 5.03 -10.12
N PHE A 24 4.58 5.39 -8.86
CA PHE A 24 3.74 6.53 -8.50
C PHE A 24 4.52 7.84 -8.37
N PHE A 25 5.81 7.79 -8.00
CA PHE A 25 6.57 8.97 -7.64
C PHE A 25 7.91 9.10 -8.37
N ALA A 26 8.86 8.18 -8.19
CA ALA A 26 10.25 8.36 -8.63
C ALA A 26 10.39 8.60 -10.15
N ARG A 27 9.52 8.03 -10.99
CA ARG A 27 9.47 8.29 -12.43
C ARG A 27 9.21 9.75 -12.81
N TYR A 28 8.73 10.58 -11.89
CA TYR A 28 8.48 12.01 -12.10
C TYR A 28 9.65 12.90 -11.67
N GLY A 29 10.81 12.30 -11.33
CA GLY A 29 12.05 13.01 -11.04
C GLY A 29 11.91 14.04 -9.91
N VAL A 30 12.27 15.30 -10.19
CA VAL A 30 12.24 16.40 -9.19
C VAL A 30 10.87 16.63 -8.54
N TRP A 31 9.77 16.31 -9.22
CA TRP A 31 8.41 16.48 -8.72
C TRP A 31 7.92 15.35 -7.81
N SER A 32 8.69 14.28 -7.71
CA SER A 32 8.31 13.08 -6.95
C SER A 32 8.08 13.37 -5.46
N ASN A 33 8.93 14.18 -4.84
CA ASN A 33 8.80 14.54 -3.43
C ASN A 33 7.49 15.31 -3.15
N LEU A 34 7.12 16.24 -4.04
CA LEU A 34 5.86 16.96 -3.93
C LEU A 34 4.67 16.00 -4.13
N GLY A 35 4.77 15.04 -5.05
CA GLY A 35 3.78 13.98 -5.23
C GLY A 35 3.56 13.17 -3.95
N ILE A 36 4.64 12.80 -3.24
CA ILE A 36 4.55 12.08 -1.97
C ILE A 36 3.81 12.89 -0.90
N VAL A 37 4.12 14.18 -0.79
CA VAL A 37 3.43 15.08 0.15
C VAL A 37 1.94 15.18 -0.20
N VAL A 38 1.61 15.37 -1.48
CA VAL A 38 0.21 15.40 -1.95
C VAL A 38 -0.52 14.09 -1.62
N ALA A 39 0.10 12.93 -1.88
CA ALA A 39 -0.48 11.62 -1.56
C ALA A 39 -0.72 11.44 -0.06
N GLY A 40 0.26 11.77 0.78
CA GLY A 40 0.14 11.68 2.23
C GLY A 40 -0.93 12.61 2.81
N LEU A 41 -0.97 13.86 2.35
CA LEU A 41 -2.01 14.82 2.76
C LEU A 41 -3.40 14.37 2.31
N THR A 42 -3.55 13.86 1.08
CA THR A 42 -4.80 13.30 0.56
C THR A 42 -5.27 12.12 1.42
N MET A 43 -4.36 11.19 1.72
CA MET A 43 -4.65 10.04 2.59
C MET A 43 -5.12 10.49 3.98
N MET A 44 -4.37 11.37 4.63
CA MET A 44 -4.72 11.89 5.97
C MET A 44 -6.04 12.67 5.94
N TYR A 45 -6.25 13.50 4.94
CA TYR A 45 -7.49 14.26 4.78
C TYR A 45 -8.69 13.33 4.61
N LEU A 46 -8.63 12.34 3.74
CA LEU A 46 -9.74 11.40 3.51
C LEU A 46 -10.00 10.51 4.72
N ALA A 47 -8.96 10.04 5.41
CA ALA A 47 -9.08 9.17 6.58
C ALA A 47 -9.54 9.92 7.86
N SER A 48 -9.24 11.23 8.00
CA SER A 48 -9.55 12.01 9.21
C SER A 48 -11.00 12.47 9.32
N GLY A 49 -11.82 12.26 8.29
CA GLY A 49 -13.24 12.62 8.31
C GLY A 49 -14.04 11.75 9.26
N GLU A 50 -15.20 12.24 9.67
CA GLU A 50 -16.21 11.37 10.24
C GLU A 50 -16.55 10.33 9.15
N LEU A 51 -16.14 9.10 9.40
CA LEU A 51 -16.49 7.99 8.53
C LEU A 51 -18.01 7.94 8.45
N PRO A 52 -18.61 7.87 7.28
CA PRO A 52 -20.04 7.72 7.20
C PRO A 52 -20.41 6.47 7.99
N THR A 53 -21.15 6.66 9.08
CA THR A 53 -21.64 5.57 9.92
C THR A 53 -22.57 4.63 9.14
N SER A 54 -23.22 5.20 8.13
CA SER A 54 -23.92 4.45 7.07
C SER A 54 -23.79 5.25 5.77
N TRP A 55 -23.50 4.60 4.66
CA TRP A 55 -23.62 5.21 3.34
C TRP A 55 -25.09 5.53 3.10
N HIS A 56 -25.37 6.74 2.61
CA HIS A 56 -26.75 7.15 2.34
C HIS A 56 -27.34 6.32 1.19
N GLY A 57 -28.06 5.28 1.57
CA GLY A 57 -28.74 4.36 0.67
C GLY A 57 -28.01 3.02 0.45
N LYS A 58 -28.80 1.99 0.22
CA LYS A 58 -28.32 0.60 -0.02
C LYS A 58 -27.33 0.53 -1.20
N TRP A 59 -27.52 1.37 -2.21
CA TRP A 59 -26.69 1.43 -3.41
C TRP A 59 -25.24 1.88 -3.10
N SER A 60 -25.08 2.98 -2.39
CA SER A 60 -23.75 3.52 -2.06
C SER A 60 -22.97 2.58 -1.15
N GLU A 61 -23.65 1.90 -0.23
CA GLU A 61 -23.02 0.89 0.60
C GLU A 61 -22.57 -0.33 -0.21
N THR A 62 -23.39 -0.80 -1.15
CA THR A 62 -23.04 -1.91 -2.04
C THR A 62 -21.84 -1.56 -2.93
N VAL A 63 -21.85 -0.39 -3.55
CA VAL A 63 -20.72 0.10 -4.37
C VAL A 63 -19.45 0.19 -3.55
N TRP A 64 -19.54 0.71 -2.32
CA TRP A 64 -18.37 0.78 -1.44
C TRP A 64 -17.80 -0.59 -1.07
N ARG A 65 -18.67 -1.54 -0.75
CA ARG A 65 -18.26 -2.92 -0.46
C ARG A 65 -17.60 -3.59 -1.67
N MET A 66 -18.15 -3.38 -2.87
CA MET A 66 -17.56 -3.88 -4.11
C MET A 66 -16.18 -3.24 -4.36
N LEU A 67 -16.05 -1.94 -4.13
CA LEU A 67 -14.79 -1.22 -4.31
C LEU A 67 -13.72 -1.67 -3.31
N LEU A 68 -14.09 -1.90 -2.04
CA LEU A 68 -13.18 -2.49 -1.06
C LEU A 68 -12.78 -3.92 -1.43
N ALA A 69 -13.71 -4.72 -1.94
CA ALA A 69 -13.38 -6.06 -2.41
C ALA A 69 -12.42 -6.01 -3.61
N ALA A 70 -12.66 -5.12 -4.58
CA ALA A 70 -11.76 -4.90 -5.71
C ALA A 70 -10.37 -4.44 -5.25
N LEU A 71 -10.30 -3.52 -4.28
CA LEU A 71 -9.06 -3.07 -3.66
C LEU A 71 -8.27 -4.24 -3.07
N LEU A 72 -8.92 -5.12 -2.30
CA LEU A 72 -8.27 -6.28 -1.69
C LEU A 72 -7.84 -7.33 -2.71
N VAL A 73 -8.64 -7.54 -3.77
CA VAL A 73 -8.29 -8.45 -4.88
C VAL A 73 -7.09 -7.92 -5.64
N VAL A 74 -7.06 -6.63 -5.97
CA VAL A 74 -5.96 -6.00 -6.71
C VAL A 74 -4.69 -5.99 -5.86
N THR A 75 -4.79 -5.64 -4.57
CA THR A 75 -3.65 -5.69 -3.64
C THR A 75 -3.14 -7.13 -3.48
N GLY A 76 -4.04 -8.09 -3.27
CA GLY A 76 -3.69 -9.51 -3.17
C GLY A 76 -3.04 -10.05 -4.44
N GLY A 77 -3.52 -9.64 -5.62
CA GLY A 77 -2.95 -10.00 -6.92
C GLY A 77 -1.53 -9.47 -7.11
N ALA A 78 -1.28 -8.20 -6.74
CA ALA A 78 0.07 -7.65 -6.73
C ALA A 78 1.00 -8.44 -5.79
N MET A 79 0.54 -8.72 -4.56
CA MET A 79 1.33 -9.50 -3.61
C MET A 79 1.66 -10.89 -4.15
N LEU A 80 0.67 -11.57 -4.72
CA LEU A 80 0.86 -12.91 -5.26
C LEU A 80 1.83 -12.93 -6.44
N SER A 81 1.72 -11.96 -7.34
CA SER A 81 2.66 -11.79 -8.45
C SER A 81 4.08 -11.45 -7.95
N GLY A 82 4.20 -10.57 -6.95
CA GLY A 82 5.49 -10.26 -6.32
C GLY A 82 6.16 -11.48 -5.67
N ALA A 83 5.38 -12.40 -5.09
CA ALA A 83 5.91 -13.68 -4.59
C ALA A 83 6.45 -14.55 -5.72
N GLY A 84 5.79 -14.56 -6.88
CA GLY A 84 6.29 -15.21 -8.09
C GLY A 84 7.64 -14.65 -8.54
N GLU A 85 7.78 -13.31 -8.60
CA GLU A 85 9.03 -12.63 -8.96
C GLU A 85 10.17 -12.99 -7.99
N ILE A 86 9.93 -12.92 -6.67
CA ILE A 86 10.95 -13.30 -5.67
C ILE A 86 11.37 -14.75 -5.87
N THR A 87 10.41 -15.65 -6.07
CA THR A 87 10.70 -17.08 -6.25
C THR A 87 11.52 -17.32 -7.50
N ALA A 88 11.20 -16.62 -8.60
CA ALA A 88 11.96 -16.71 -9.85
C ALA A 88 13.39 -16.15 -9.71
N LEU A 89 13.57 -15.12 -8.88
CA LEU A 89 14.91 -14.56 -8.59
C LEU A 89 15.77 -15.49 -7.72
N VAL A 90 15.15 -16.19 -6.77
CA VAL A 90 15.87 -17.05 -5.80
C VAL A 90 16.10 -18.46 -6.35
N LEU A 91 15.15 -18.99 -7.12
CA LEU A 91 15.20 -20.34 -7.68
C LEU A 91 15.38 -20.29 -9.20
N PRO A 92 16.59 -20.57 -9.73
CA PRO A 92 16.85 -20.51 -11.18
C PRO A 92 16.33 -21.77 -11.90
N VAL A 93 15.04 -22.11 -11.73
CA VAL A 93 14.39 -23.26 -12.37
C VAL A 93 13.26 -22.80 -13.29
N ARG A 94 13.03 -23.54 -14.38
CA ARG A 94 11.91 -23.24 -15.28
C ARG A 94 10.59 -23.36 -14.52
N GLY A 95 9.75 -22.33 -14.61
CA GLY A 95 8.46 -22.31 -13.92
C GLY A 95 8.49 -21.85 -12.46
N ALA A 96 9.64 -21.40 -11.93
CA ALA A 96 9.78 -20.90 -10.55
C ALA A 96 8.73 -19.81 -10.21
N TYR A 97 8.42 -18.93 -11.16
CA TYR A 97 7.38 -17.91 -11.00
C TYR A 97 6.00 -18.55 -10.69
N ALA A 98 5.59 -19.54 -11.47
CA ALA A 98 4.31 -20.22 -11.27
C ALA A 98 4.30 -21.01 -9.95
N ILE A 99 5.41 -21.69 -9.64
CA ILE A 99 5.58 -22.40 -8.35
C ILE A 99 5.43 -21.41 -7.20
N GLY A 100 6.08 -20.24 -7.27
CA GLY A 100 5.99 -19.18 -6.27
C GLY A 100 4.54 -18.69 -6.06
N ILE A 101 3.82 -18.44 -7.13
CA ILE A 101 2.40 -18.02 -7.08
C ILE A 101 1.56 -19.10 -6.38
N VAL A 102 1.60 -20.33 -6.84
CA VAL A 102 0.75 -21.41 -6.32
C VAL A 102 1.10 -21.73 -4.85
N ALA A 103 2.38 -21.90 -4.55
CA ALA A 103 2.83 -22.21 -3.19
C ALA A 103 2.44 -21.08 -2.20
N THR A 104 2.64 -19.82 -2.59
CA THR A 104 2.30 -18.67 -1.74
C THR A 104 0.80 -18.53 -1.54
N LEU A 105 -0.02 -18.76 -2.58
CA LEU A 105 -1.47 -18.71 -2.44
C LEU A 105 -1.98 -19.80 -1.49
N VAL A 106 -1.49 -21.02 -1.63
CA VAL A 106 -1.83 -22.15 -0.75
C VAL A 106 -1.42 -21.84 0.69
N LEU A 107 -0.19 -21.37 0.90
CA LEU A 107 0.30 -21.03 2.23
C LEU A 107 -0.52 -19.88 2.87
N ALA A 108 -0.79 -18.81 2.12
CA ALA A 108 -1.61 -17.70 2.58
C ALA A 108 -3.05 -18.14 2.90
N TRP A 109 -3.61 -19.05 2.10
CA TRP A 109 -4.93 -19.63 2.34
C TRP A 109 -4.99 -20.38 3.67
N PHE A 110 -4.01 -21.23 3.96
CA PHE A 110 -3.92 -21.93 5.25
C PHE A 110 -3.73 -20.95 6.42
N LEU A 111 -2.84 -19.97 6.29
CA LEU A 111 -2.60 -18.97 7.32
C LEU A 111 -3.83 -18.09 7.56
N ALA A 112 -4.63 -17.84 6.54
CA ALA A 112 -5.85 -17.05 6.66
C ALA A 112 -6.91 -17.73 7.55
N HIS A 113 -6.88 -19.04 7.72
CA HIS A 113 -7.77 -19.80 8.62
C HIS A 113 -7.26 -19.88 10.07
N ARG A 114 -6.01 -19.50 10.34
CA ARG A 114 -5.42 -19.53 11.69
C ARG A 114 -5.65 -18.21 12.44
N THR A 115 -5.36 -18.20 13.75
CA THR A 115 -5.64 -17.04 14.64
C THR A 115 -4.87 -15.77 14.29
N GLN A 116 -5.47 -14.61 14.60
CA GLN A 116 -4.98 -13.27 14.20
C GLN A 116 -3.72 -12.79 14.94
N THR A 117 -3.42 -13.31 16.13
CA THR A 117 -2.39 -12.76 17.02
C THR A 117 -0.96 -12.84 16.46
N GLY A 118 -0.62 -13.91 15.73
CA GLY A 118 0.71 -14.06 15.14
C GLY A 118 1.00 -13.12 13.97
N LEU A 119 -0.01 -12.84 13.16
CA LEU A 119 0.16 -12.02 11.94
C LEU A 119 0.44 -10.55 12.25
N ALA A 120 -0.19 -10.00 13.29
CA ALA A 120 0.03 -8.61 13.72
C ALA A 120 1.46 -8.39 14.24
N TRP A 121 2.05 -9.40 14.87
CA TRP A 121 3.43 -9.33 15.34
C TRP A 121 4.42 -9.37 14.18
N ILE A 122 4.19 -10.26 13.22
CA ILE A 122 4.99 -10.35 11.98
C ILE A 122 4.98 -9.03 11.22
N SER A 123 3.82 -8.41 11.03
CA SER A 123 3.70 -7.11 10.35
C SER A 123 4.49 -6.00 11.04
N ARG A 124 4.52 -5.98 12.38
CA ARG A 124 5.32 -5.00 13.14
C ARG A 124 6.82 -5.24 12.99
N ALA A 125 7.26 -6.49 13.09
CA ALA A 125 8.67 -6.85 12.90
C ALA A 125 9.14 -6.49 11.49
N LEU A 126 8.31 -6.75 10.47
CA LEU A 126 8.60 -6.41 9.08
C LEU A 126 8.75 -4.90 8.85
N LEU A 127 8.00 -4.07 9.58
CA LEU A 127 8.15 -2.61 9.50
C LEU A 127 9.54 -2.16 9.94
N VAL A 128 10.05 -2.73 11.04
CA VAL A 128 11.40 -2.46 11.53
C VAL A 128 12.46 -2.93 10.53
N VAL A 129 12.28 -4.13 9.98
CA VAL A 129 13.19 -4.68 8.96
C VAL A 129 13.16 -3.82 7.71
N LEU A 130 12.00 -3.37 7.25
CA LEU A 130 11.86 -2.45 6.11
C LEU A 130 12.61 -1.14 6.36
N ALA A 131 12.44 -0.54 7.54
CA ALA A 131 13.15 0.69 7.89
C ALA A 131 14.68 0.49 7.89
N MET A 132 15.16 -0.65 8.40
CA MET A 132 16.59 -0.99 8.37
C MET A 132 17.09 -1.24 6.94
N LEU A 133 16.32 -1.90 6.07
CA LEU A 133 16.66 -2.09 4.67
C LEU A 133 16.79 -0.75 3.95
N ILE A 134 15.81 0.13 4.11
CA ILE A 134 15.85 1.49 3.53
C ILE A 134 17.07 2.26 4.03
N ALA A 135 17.34 2.23 5.35
CA ALA A 135 18.49 2.89 5.94
C ALA A 135 19.83 2.35 5.41
N SER A 136 19.90 1.05 5.12
CA SER A 136 21.06 0.41 4.50
C SER A 136 21.26 0.90 3.05
N CYS A 137 20.16 1.00 2.29
CA CYS A 137 20.19 1.52 0.92
C CYS A 137 20.61 3.00 0.84
N LEU A 138 20.17 3.82 1.80
CA LEU A 138 20.53 5.23 1.87
C LEU A 138 22.04 5.47 2.10
N ARG A 139 22.75 4.51 2.69
CA ARG A 139 24.21 4.59 2.89
C ARG A 139 25.02 4.23 1.65
N MET A 140 24.40 3.68 0.62
CA MET A 140 25.10 3.32 -0.60
C MET A 140 25.42 4.57 -1.43
N PRO A 141 26.62 4.65 -2.05
CA PRO A 141 26.96 5.74 -2.96
C PRO A 141 25.99 5.73 -4.14
N GLY A 142 25.46 6.91 -4.46
CA GLY A 142 24.61 7.09 -5.64
C GLY A 142 25.41 6.86 -6.93
N GLU A 143 24.73 6.37 -7.95
CA GLU A 143 25.27 6.37 -9.31
C GLU A 143 25.28 7.81 -9.84
N ASN A 144 26.24 8.15 -10.71
CA ASN A 144 26.20 9.40 -11.46
C ASN A 144 24.96 9.37 -12.37
N ALA A 145 23.84 9.79 -11.84
CA ALA A 145 22.56 9.64 -12.48
C ALA A 145 22.45 10.59 -13.66
N ALA A 146 22.24 10.04 -14.85
CA ALA A 146 21.59 10.78 -15.92
C ALA A 146 20.27 11.33 -15.35
N MET A 147 20.00 12.62 -15.55
CA MET A 147 18.78 13.26 -15.05
C MET A 147 17.56 12.41 -15.47
N ILE A 148 16.78 11.96 -14.50
CA ILE A 148 15.52 11.25 -14.78
C ILE A 148 14.65 12.23 -15.57
N PRO A 149 14.22 11.87 -16.81
CA PRO A 149 13.36 12.74 -17.60
C PRO A 149 12.11 13.05 -16.77
N THR A 150 11.81 14.34 -16.60
CA THR A 150 10.60 14.76 -15.89
C THR A 150 9.38 14.40 -16.74
N ALA A 151 8.64 13.40 -16.32
CA ALA A 151 7.34 13.08 -16.92
C ALA A 151 6.34 14.21 -16.64
N PHE A 152 5.27 14.27 -17.44
CA PHE A 152 4.27 15.32 -17.38
C PHE A 152 3.65 15.46 -15.97
N TRP A 153 3.92 16.59 -15.32
CA TRP A 153 3.55 16.88 -13.93
C TRP A 153 2.07 16.66 -13.57
N PRO A 154 1.05 17.09 -14.37
CA PRO A 154 -0.34 16.84 -14.03
C PRO A 154 -0.71 15.35 -13.87
N GLN A 155 -0.07 14.47 -14.63
CA GLN A 155 -0.27 13.02 -14.46
C GLN A 155 0.34 12.54 -13.14
N GLY A 156 1.47 13.12 -12.71
CA GLY A 156 2.08 12.85 -11.41
C GLY A 156 1.15 13.20 -10.25
N VAL A 157 0.52 14.39 -10.31
CA VAL A 157 -0.45 14.81 -9.28
C VAL A 157 -1.67 13.88 -9.25
N ALA A 158 -2.24 13.57 -10.39
CA ALA A 158 -3.40 12.68 -10.48
C ALA A 158 -3.08 11.29 -9.88
N ARG A 159 -1.92 10.74 -10.19
CA ARG A 159 -1.45 9.47 -9.60
C ARG A 159 -1.19 9.58 -8.10
N ALA A 160 -0.60 10.67 -7.63
CA ALA A 160 -0.37 10.93 -6.21
C ALA A 160 -1.68 10.98 -5.42
N VAL A 161 -2.68 11.70 -5.94
CA VAL A 161 -4.03 11.77 -5.34
C VAL A 161 -4.72 10.40 -5.35
N ALA A 162 -4.64 9.66 -6.46
CA ALA A 162 -5.17 8.29 -6.54
C ALA A 162 -4.49 7.36 -5.52
N TYR A 163 -3.17 7.47 -5.35
CA TYR A 163 -2.42 6.70 -4.36
C TYR A 163 -2.82 7.06 -2.92
N GLY A 164 -3.05 8.35 -2.65
CA GLY A 164 -3.60 8.81 -1.37
C GLY A 164 -4.99 8.23 -1.10
N GLY A 165 -5.87 8.19 -2.11
CA GLY A 165 -7.21 7.59 -2.02
C GLY A 165 -7.17 6.08 -1.80
N PHE A 166 -6.27 5.37 -2.48
CA PHE A 166 -6.00 3.94 -2.30
C PHE A 166 -5.61 3.64 -0.85
N ASN A 167 -4.62 4.34 -0.32
CA ASN A 167 -4.15 4.15 1.04
C ASN A 167 -5.18 4.59 2.09
N ALA A 168 -5.94 5.67 1.86
CA ALA A 168 -7.04 6.06 2.74
C ALA A 168 -8.08 4.94 2.86
N ALA A 169 -8.44 4.29 1.75
CA ALA A 169 -9.38 3.17 1.77
C ALA A 169 -8.87 1.96 2.56
N LEU A 170 -7.56 1.69 2.57
CA LEU A 170 -6.94 0.65 3.39
C LEU A 170 -6.98 0.97 4.89
N LEU A 171 -6.95 2.25 5.28
CA LEU A 171 -7.05 2.66 6.69
C LEU A 171 -8.45 2.49 7.28
N LEU A 172 -9.49 2.59 6.46
CA LEU A 172 -10.89 2.63 6.94
C LEU A 172 -11.32 1.39 7.72
N PRO A 173 -11.04 0.14 7.30
CA PRO A 173 -11.38 -1.04 8.07
C PRO A 173 -10.74 -1.04 9.46
N VAL A 174 -9.47 -0.60 9.57
CA VAL A 174 -8.75 -0.51 10.85
C VAL A 174 -9.39 0.54 11.75
N LEU A 175 -9.72 1.71 11.20
CA LEU A 175 -10.36 2.80 11.94
C LEU A 175 -11.78 2.42 12.41
N ARG A 176 -12.53 1.64 11.62
CA ARG A 176 -13.85 1.14 12.01
C ARG A 176 -13.77 0.14 13.15
N ASN A 177 -12.80 -0.76 13.12
CA ASN A 177 -12.63 -1.79 14.15
C ASN A 177 -12.03 -1.24 15.46
N SER A 178 -11.51 -0.01 15.47
CA SER A 178 -10.98 0.64 16.67
C SER A 178 -12.10 1.30 17.51
N HIS A 179 -12.99 0.48 18.07
CA HIS A 179 -14.15 0.95 18.86
C HIS A 179 -13.76 1.68 20.16
N VAL A 180 -12.58 1.43 20.70
CA VAL A 180 -12.11 1.96 22.00
C VAL A 180 -11.46 3.35 21.88
N ALA A 181 -11.08 3.78 20.68
CA ALA A 181 -10.37 5.04 20.49
C ALA A 181 -11.31 6.24 20.34
N SER A 182 -11.09 7.29 21.14
CA SER A 182 -11.80 8.56 20.96
C SER A 182 -11.48 9.20 19.60
N GLN A 183 -12.34 10.11 19.12
CA GLN A 183 -12.12 10.83 17.85
C GLN A 183 -10.78 11.59 17.85
N ARG A 184 -10.37 12.15 18.99
CA ARG A 184 -9.08 12.83 19.12
C ARG A 184 -7.91 11.86 18.96
N GLN A 185 -8.03 10.67 19.57
CA GLN A 185 -7.02 9.62 19.44
C GLN A 185 -6.93 9.08 18.02
N LYS A 186 -8.07 8.90 17.32
CA LYS A 186 -8.10 8.49 15.91
C LYS A 186 -7.40 9.52 15.01
N LYS A 187 -7.71 10.81 15.18
CA LYS A 187 -7.06 11.89 14.41
C LYS A 187 -5.55 11.93 14.69
N ALA A 188 -5.12 11.84 15.94
CA ALA A 188 -3.71 11.81 16.29
C ALA A 188 -2.98 10.60 15.69
N ALA A 189 -3.62 9.41 15.70
CA ALA A 189 -3.07 8.21 15.12
C ALA A 189 -2.96 8.31 13.58
N ILE A 190 -3.94 8.91 12.90
CA ILE A 190 -3.90 9.15 11.45
C ILE A 190 -2.76 10.11 11.08
N LEU A 191 -2.61 11.21 11.83
CA LEU A 191 -1.54 12.19 11.58
C LEU A 191 -0.16 11.58 11.81
N SER A 192 0.03 10.86 12.91
CA SER A 192 1.32 10.21 13.20
C SER A 192 1.64 9.10 12.20
N ALA A 193 0.67 8.25 11.84
CA ALA A 193 0.86 7.22 10.82
C ALA A 193 1.16 7.84 9.46
N GLY A 194 0.43 8.90 9.07
CA GLY A 194 0.65 9.61 7.80
C GLY A 194 2.02 10.28 7.74
N ALA A 195 2.50 10.87 8.83
CA ALA A 195 3.84 11.46 8.88
C ALA A 195 4.94 10.39 8.71
N VAL A 196 4.86 9.28 9.44
CA VAL A 196 5.81 8.17 9.31
C VAL A 196 5.76 7.57 7.90
N PHE A 197 4.57 7.38 7.34
CA PHE A 197 4.36 6.90 5.98
C PHE A 197 5.05 7.82 4.95
N MET A 198 4.84 9.13 5.03
CA MET A 198 5.49 10.09 4.14
C MET A 198 7.02 10.07 4.27
N ILE A 199 7.56 10.02 5.49
CA ILE A 199 9.00 9.94 5.74
C ILE A 199 9.60 8.69 5.08
N LEU A 200 8.95 7.54 5.23
CA LEU A 200 9.40 6.29 4.61
C LEU A 200 9.33 6.36 3.08
N LEU A 201 8.24 6.92 2.52
CA LEU A 201 8.15 7.12 1.07
C LEU A 201 9.21 8.05 0.53
N LEU A 202 9.51 9.16 1.23
CA LEU A 202 10.58 10.10 0.85
C LEU A 202 11.95 9.41 0.89
N ALA A 203 12.23 8.61 1.92
CA ALA A 203 13.46 7.86 2.02
C ALA A 203 13.60 6.81 0.89
N CYS A 204 12.52 6.07 0.60
CA CYS A 204 12.48 5.14 -0.54
C CYS A 204 12.71 5.87 -1.87
N ASN A 205 12.06 7.02 -2.05
CA ASN A 205 12.17 7.83 -3.26
C ASN A 205 13.59 8.35 -3.47
N ASP A 206 14.25 8.82 -2.40
CA ASP A 206 15.63 9.28 -2.47
C ASP A 206 16.59 8.17 -2.93
N VAL A 207 16.41 6.94 -2.41
CA VAL A 207 17.17 5.77 -2.87
C VAL A 207 16.96 5.53 -4.36
N LEU A 208 15.72 5.56 -4.84
CA LEU A 208 15.39 5.29 -6.25
C LEU A 208 15.88 6.40 -7.18
N LEU A 209 15.83 7.66 -6.75
CA LEU A 209 16.36 8.79 -7.52
C LEU A 209 17.89 8.73 -7.67
N ARG A 210 18.60 8.18 -6.67
CA ARG A 210 20.07 7.97 -6.73
C ARG A 210 20.46 6.78 -7.61
N HIS A 211 19.51 5.86 -7.90
CA HIS A 211 19.74 4.63 -8.66
C HIS A 211 18.70 4.45 -9.76
N PRO A 212 18.69 5.30 -10.80
CA PRO A 212 17.64 5.31 -11.83
C PRO A 212 17.50 4.00 -12.60
N ALA A 213 18.56 3.22 -12.74
CA ALA A 213 18.50 1.90 -13.37
C ALA A 213 17.49 0.95 -12.71
N LEU A 214 17.27 1.10 -11.40
CA LEU A 214 16.32 0.28 -10.63
C LEU A 214 14.86 0.61 -10.90
N LEU A 215 14.54 1.74 -11.51
CA LEU A 215 13.15 2.16 -11.78
C LEU A 215 12.40 1.19 -12.71
N HIS A 216 13.12 0.46 -13.54
CA HIS A 216 12.58 -0.50 -14.49
C HIS A 216 12.48 -1.93 -13.93
N GLU A 217 13.08 -2.19 -12.78
CA GLU A 217 13.07 -3.49 -12.14
C GLU A 217 11.71 -3.80 -11.50
N PRO A 218 11.21 -5.05 -11.55
CA PRO A 218 10.00 -5.44 -10.84
C PRO A 218 10.11 -5.25 -9.32
N LEU A 219 11.29 -5.49 -8.75
CA LEU A 219 11.59 -5.42 -7.33
C LEU A 219 12.84 -4.57 -7.08
N PRO A 220 12.75 -3.22 -7.20
CA PRO A 220 13.90 -2.32 -7.13
C PRO A 220 14.81 -2.53 -5.91
N PHE A 221 14.24 -2.71 -4.73
CA PHE A 221 15.04 -2.88 -3.51
C PHE A 221 15.73 -4.24 -3.41
N ILE A 222 15.21 -5.30 -4.06
CA ILE A 222 15.93 -6.57 -4.16
C ILE A 222 17.15 -6.39 -5.07
N GLY A 223 17.02 -5.71 -6.22
CA GLY A 223 18.16 -5.35 -7.07
C GLY A 223 19.23 -4.56 -6.31
N MET A 224 18.82 -3.63 -5.45
CA MET A 224 19.72 -2.89 -4.58
C MET A 224 20.43 -3.80 -3.56
N MET A 225 19.71 -4.74 -2.95
CA MET A 225 20.27 -5.68 -1.98
C MET A 225 21.29 -6.64 -2.61
N GLN A 226 21.18 -6.96 -3.90
CA GLN A 226 22.19 -7.76 -4.61
C GLN A 226 23.57 -7.10 -4.54
N ARG A 227 23.64 -5.77 -4.52
CA ARG A 227 24.89 -5.00 -4.44
C ARG A 227 25.53 -5.05 -3.05
N THR A 228 24.79 -5.39 -2.00
CA THR A 228 25.34 -5.57 -0.63
C THR A 228 25.96 -6.94 -0.39
N GLY A 229 25.86 -7.84 -1.38
CA GLY A 229 26.36 -9.20 -1.31
C GLY A 229 25.27 -10.25 -1.04
N LYS A 230 25.65 -11.53 -1.05
CA LYS A 230 24.73 -12.68 -0.95
C LYS A 230 23.85 -12.63 0.31
N SER A 231 24.43 -12.29 1.46
CA SER A 231 23.69 -12.26 2.74
C SER A 231 22.61 -11.19 2.74
N GLY A 232 22.91 -9.97 2.24
CA GLY A 232 21.94 -8.88 2.11
C GLY A 232 20.80 -9.24 1.16
N TYR A 233 21.13 -9.85 0.03
CA TYR A 233 20.17 -10.31 -0.97
C TYR A 233 19.16 -11.31 -0.38
N TYR A 234 19.62 -12.38 0.27
CA TYR A 234 18.72 -13.38 0.86
C TYR A 234 17.90 -12.81 2.01
N LEU A 235 18.49 -11.97 2.86
CA LEU A 235 17.76 -11.32 3.94
C LEU A 235 16.65 -10.40 3.39
N GLY A 236 16.94 -9.62 2.36
CA GLY A 236 15.97 -8.77 1.67
C GLY A 236 14.85 -9.60 1.03
N ALA A 237 15.18 -10.66 0.31
CA ALA A 237 14.21 -11.55 -0.34
C ALA A 237 13.28 -12.24 0.66
N VAL A 238 13.82 -12.79 1.75
CA VAL A 238 13.02 -13.43 2.82
C VAL A 238 12.11 -12.41 3.50
N SER A 239 12.64 -11.23 3.83
CA SER A 239 11.86 -10.17 4.49
C SER A 239 10.73 -9.70 3.61
N LEU A 240 10.98 -9.46 2.33
CA LEU A 240 9.96 -9.06 1.36
C LEU A 240 8.93 -10.17 1.15
N TYR A 241 9.35 -11.43 1.06
CA TYR A 241 8.44 -12.57 0.93
C TYR A 241 7.49 -12.69 2.14
N LEU A 242 8.00 -12.52 3.36
CA LEU A 242 7.18 -12.51 4.58
C LEU A 242 6.19 -11.32 4.59
N ALA A 243 6.61 -10.15 4.12
CA ALA A 243 5.72 -8.99 3.97
C ALA A 243 4.60 -9.28 2.98
N ILE A 244 4.92 -9.86 1.82
CA ILE A 244 3.96 -10.30 0.80
C ILE A 244 2.97 -11.30 1.40
N LEU A 245 3.47 -12.33 2.07
CA LEU A 245 2.65 -13.39 2.66
C LEU A 245 1.69 -12.84 3.71
N SER A 246 2.15 -11.92 4.57
CA SER A 246 1.31 -11.28 5.59
C SER A 246 0.20 -10.44 4.97
N THR A 247 0.52 -9.64 3.95
CA THR A 247 -0.43 -8.78 3.25
C THR A 247 -1.45 -9.60 2.47
N LEU A 248 -1.01 -10.63 1.73
CA LEU A 248 -1.89 -11.54 0.98
C LEU A 248 -2.86 -12.28 1.92
N THR A 249 -2.36 -12.74 3.07
CA THR A 249 -3.18 -13.37 4.10
C THR A 249 -4.25 -12.42 4.64
N ALA A 250 -3.90 -11.15 4.87
CA ALA A 250 -4.84 -10.13 5.29
C ALA A 250 -5.91 -9.84 4.22
N CYS A 251 -5.53 -9.78 2.94
CA CYS A 251 -6.47 -9.62 1.82
C CYS A 251 -7.46 -10.79 1.74
N LEU A 252 -6.99 -12.03 1.83
CA LEU A 252 -7.85 -13.22 1.81
C LEU A 252 -8.84 -13.24 3.00
N ARG A 253 -8.39 -12.83 4.19
CA ARG A 253 -9.28 -12.66 5.36
C ARG A 253 -10.32 -11.58 5.14
N GLY A 254 -9.92 -10.43 4.62
CA GLY A 254 -10.82 -9.32 4.33
C GLY A 254 -11.90 -9.69 3.30
N LEU A 255 -11.60 -10.62 2.40
CA LEU A 255 -12.52 -11.15 1.40
C LEU A 255 -13.36 -12.35 1.92
N GLY A 256 -13.24 -12.72 3.20
CA GLY A 256 -14.05 -13.74 3.85
C GLY A 256 -13.71 -15.18 3.45
N HIS A 257 -12.46 -15.48 3.08
CA HIS A 257 -11.94 -16.81 2.73
C HIS A 257 -12.72 -17.52 1.61
N ARG A 258 -13.26 -16.78 0.66
CA ARG A 258 -14.07 -17.34 -0.41
C ARG A 258 -13.18 -17.79 -1.56
N TRP A 259 -13.39 -19.01 -2.08
CA TRP A 259 -12.59 -19.56 -3.18
C TRP A 259 -12.57 -18.68 -4.43
N TYR A 260 -13.69 -18.02 -4.75
CA TYR A 260 -13.74 -17.08 -5.88
C TYR A 260 -12.92 -15.81 -5.65
N ALA A 261 -12.70 -15.40 -4.39
CA ALA A 261 -11.78 -14.32 -4.09
C ALA A 261 -10.32 -14.73 -4.37
N ALA A 262 -9.93 -15.95 -4.01
CA ALA A 262 -8.63 -16.51 -4.36
C ALA A 262 -8.45 -16.62 -5.89
N ALA A 263 -9.50 -17.05 -6.61
CA ALA A 263 -9.50 -17.08 -8.08
C ALA A 263 -9.35 -15.68 -8.69
N GLY A 264 -10.04 -14.67 -8.13
CA GLY A 264 -9.90 -13.27 -8.55
C GLY A 264 -8.48 -12.71 -8.30
N ILE A 265 -7.89 -12.99 -7.14
CA ILE A 265 -6.50 -12.65 -6.81
C ILE A 265 -5.54 -13.31 -7.80
N MET A 266 -5.74 -14.60 -8.10
CA MET A 266 -4.94 -15.32 -9.10
C MET A 266 -5.06 -14.68 -10.49
N ALA A 267 -6.26 -14.35 -10.94
CA ALA A 267 -6.49 -13.73 -12.25
C ALA A 267 -5.78 -12.37 -12.36
N VAL A 268 -5.82 -11.55 -11.30
CA VAL A 268 -5.10 -10.28 -11.26
C VAL A 268 -3.59 -10.49 -11.23
N ALA A 269 -3.09 -11.51 -10.53
CA ALA A 269 -1.66 -11.83 -10.50
C ALA A 269 -1.09 -12.19 -11.87
N MET A 270 -1.91 -12.71 -12.78
CA MET A 270 -1.50 -13.00 -14.17
C MET A 270 -1.12 -11.76 -14.98
N LEU A 271 -1.53 -10.55 -14.55
CA LEU A 271 -1.09 -9.28 -15.17
C LEU A 271 0.37 -8.95 -14.88
N GLY A 272 1.02 -9.70 -13.98
CA GLY A 272 2.37 -9.44 -13.52
C GLY A 272 2.42 -8.30 -12.48
N PHE A 273 3.45 -8.30 -11.63
CA PHE A 273 3.57 -7.36 -10.51
C PHE A 273 3.56 -5.89 -10.98
N SER A 274 4.38 -5.59 -11.99
CA SER A 274 4.46 -4.23 -12.55
C SER A 274 3.13 -3.79 -13.19
N GLY A 275 2.45 -4.67 -13.93
CA GLY A 275 1.18 -4.36 -14.57
C GLY A 275 0.08 -4.03 -13.57
N VAL A 276 -0.02 -4.79 -12.48
CA VAL A 276 -0.99 -4.52 -11.41
C VAL A 276 -0.73 -3.16 -10.75
N VAL A 277 0.54 -2.87 -10.40
CA VAL A 277 0.89 -1.61 -9.71
C VAL A 277 0.75 -0.40 -10.63
N GLU A 278 1.08 -0.52 -11.91
CA GLU A 278 1.04 0.61 -12.85
C GLU A 278 -0.36 0.94 -13.38
N VAL A 279 -1.24 -0.05 -13.49
CA VAL A 279 -2.57 0.12 -14.09
C VAL A 279 -3.68 -0.06 -13.07
N ALA A 280 -3.73 -1.19 -12.36
CA ALA A 280 -4.86 -1.50 -11.48
C ALA A 280 -4.89 -0.61 -10.24
N TYR A 281 -3.75 -0.32 -9.61
CA TYR A 281 -3.69 0.54 -8.42
C TYR A 281 -4.18 1.97 -8.68
N PRO A 282 -3.74 2.69 -9.73
CA PRO A 282 -4.26 4.02 -10.01
C PRO A 282 -5.76 4.05 -10.29
N VAL A 283 -6.29 3.06 -11.00
CA VAL A 283 -7.73 2.97 -11.32
C VAL A 283 -8.56 2.76 -10.06
N VAL A 284 -8.22 1.76 -9.25
CA VAL A 284 -8.93 1.49 -7.99
C VAL A 284 -8.74 2.64 -7.00
N GLY A 285 -7.54 3.22 -6.94
CA GLY A 285 -7.23 4.36 -6.09
C GLY A 285 -8.04 5.61 -6.44
N ALA A 286 -8.17 5.92 -7.73
CA ALA A 286 -9.02 7.03 -8.20
C ALA A 286 -10.49 6.80 -7.86
N ALA A 287 -11.00 5.57 -8.02
CA ALA A 287 -12.36 5.22 -7.63
C ALA A 287 -12.59 5.35 -6.12
N CYS A 288 -11.65 4.88 -5.30
CA CYS A 288 -11.68 5.04 -3.84
C CYS A 288 -11.67 6.52 -3.44
N MET A 289 -10.77 7.31 -4.06
CA MET A 289 -10.67 8.74 -3.82
C MET A 289 -11.99 9.45 -4.13
N GLY A 290 -12.56 9.20 -5.32
CA GLY A 290 -13.83 9.81 -5.74
C GLY A 290 -14.96 9.51 -4.78
N MET A 291 -15.09 8.23 -4.36
CA MET A 291 -16.15 7.83 -3.44
C MET A 291 -15.96 8.42 -2.03
N LEU A 292 -14.74 8.43 -1.50
CA LEU A 292 -14.44 9.02 -0.19
C LEU A 292 -14.62 10.54 -0.19
N ALA A 293 -14.24 11.22 -1.27
CA ALA A 293 -14.46 12.64 -1.44
C ALA A 293 -15.97 12.96 -1.49
N ALA A 294 -16.75 12.23 -2.30
CA ALA A 294 -18.20 12.39 -2.37
C ALA A 294 -18.88 12.21 -1.00
N ALA A 295 -18.46 11.20 -0.24
CA ALA A 295 -18.96 10.96 1.11
C ALA A 295 -18.68 12.13 2.07
N LYS A 296 -17.48 12.74 1.97
CA LYS A 296 -17.14 13.92 2.79
C LYS A 296 -17.96 15.13 2.42
N PHE A 297 -18.15 15.42 1.14
CA PHE A 297 -18.94 16.55 0.68
C PHE A 297 -20.41 16.43 1.12
N THR A 298 -21.01 15.25 1.01
CA THR A 298 -22.40 15.03 1.44
C THR A 298 -22.57 15.16 2.95
N ASN A 299 -21.59 14.74 3.76
CA ASN A 299 -21.64 14.92 5.21
C ASN A 299 -21.42 16.38 5.63
N CYS A 300 -20.61 17.14 4.91
CA CYS A 300 -20.39 18.57 5.16
C CYS A 300 -21.65 19.40 4.89
N SER A 301 -22.41 19.07 3.84
CA SER A 301 -23.65 19.76 3.48
C SER A 301 -24.80 19.53 4.47
N ARG A 302 -24.71 18.51 5.31
CA ARG A 302 -25.77 18.10 6.25
C ARG A 302 -25.54 18.49 7.71
N LYS A 303 -24.42 19.12 8.06
CA LYS A 303 -24.32 19.75 9.39
C LYS A 303 -25.29 20.95 9.37
N PRO A 304 -26.49 20.89 9.99
CA PRO A 304 -27.32 22.04 10.10
C PRO A 304 -26.52 23.11 10.81
N PHE A 305 -26.61 24.31 10.34
CA PHE A 305 -26.24 25.53 11.03
C PHE A 305 -26.95 25.48 12.38
N GLN A 306 -26.33 24.84 13.38
CA GLN A 306 -26.79 24.97 14.76
C GLN A 306 -26.60 26.42 15.12
N SER A 307 -27.72 27.15 15.05
CA SER A 307 -27.87 28.51 15.41
C SER A 307 -27.16 28.79 16.74
N ARG A 308 -26.28 29.76 16.74
CA ARG A 308 -25.99 30.60 17.90
C ARG A 308 -27.30 31.11 18.47
N GLY A 309 -27.86 30.39 19.39
CA GLY A 309 -29.14 30.76 19.97
C GLY A 309 -29.30 30.17 21.38
N ASP A 310 -28.23 30.24 22.20
CA ASP A 310 -28.37 30.13 23.65
C ASP A 310 -27.27 30.97 24.29
N MET A 311 -27.40 32.26 24.14
CA MET A 311 -26.83 33.25 25.04
C MET A 311 -27.92 34.35 25.22
N LEU A 312 -28.83 34.09 26.15
CA LEU A 312 -29.50 35.10 26.99
C LEU A 312 -29.80 34.47 28.34
#